data_13d86e46d507c169b71e408aae10d415
#
_entry.id   13d86e46d507c169b71e408aae10d415
#
_cell.length_a   1.000
_cell.length_b   1.000
_cell.length_c   1.000
_cell.angle_alpha   90.00
_cell.angle_beta   90.00
_cell.angle_gamma   90.00
#
_symmetry.space_group_name_H-M   'P 1'
#
loop_
_entity.id
_entity.type
_entity.pdbx_description
1 polymer ?
#
loop_
_entity_poly.entity_id
_entity_poly.type
_entity_poly.pdbx_seq_one_letter_code
_entity_poly.pdbx_strand_id
1 'polypeptide(L)'
;FVDNISWPTSVRPYNGGVFVIAPGFLYYFKDTDGDNKADIREEILSGFGRGNVQSVSNGLEWGLDNKIYFAAGRNPKTLLYRGKPLFPVGAVDLRFDPRTEEFEQVTGGLQFGHSHDAWGIRFVCSNSNHMQQVVYPQQYLSRNPYFVAQGLVRNVAKDGASAPVFRISP
;
A
#
# COMPACT_ATOMS: atom_id res chain seq x y z
N PHE A 1 -0.02 -21.74 9.15
CA PHE A 1 -0.60 -20.66 9.95
C PHE A 1 -1.98 -20.25 9.43
N VAL A 2 -2.11 -19.88 8.15
CA VAL A 2 -3.39 -19.58 7.46
C VAL A 2 -3.39 -20.20 6.09
N ASP A 3 -4.49 -20.80 5.69
CA ASP A 3 -4.74 -21.31 4.35
C ASP A 3 -5.93 -20.60 3.67
N ASN A 4 -6.24 -21.02 2.46
CA ASN A 4 -7.38 -20.50 1.66
C ASN A 4 -7.33 -18.98 1.43
N ILE A 5 -6.10 -18.41 1.29
CA ILE A 5 -5.88 -17.04 0.84
C ILE A 5 -5.37 -17.09 -0.61
N SER A 6 -6.11 -16.47 -1.53
CA SER A 6 -5.71 -16.40 -2.93
C SER A 6 -4.66 -15.29 -3.13
N TRP A 7 -3.46 -15.65 -3.58
CA TRP A 7 -2.39 -14.74 -3.98
C TRP A 7 -2.01 -13.68 -2.93
N PRO A 8 -1.60 -14.02 -1.71
CA PRO A 8 -1.15 -13.00 -0.76
C PRO A 8 0.07 -12.26 -1.35
N THR A 9 0.01 -10.94 -1.34
CA THR A 9 1.02 -10.07 -1.95
C THR A 9 1.93 -9.43 -0.94
N SER A 10 1.52 -9.35 0.31
CA SER A 10 2.33 -8.80 1.40
C SER A 10 1.82 -9.24 2.76
N VAL A 11 2.73 -9.34 3.72
CA VAL A 11 2.46 -9.64 5.13
C VAL A 11 3.21 -8.68 6.04
N ARG A 12 2.57 -8.28 7.16
CA ARG A 12 3.21 -7.43 8.16
C ARG A 12 2.80 -7.85 9.58
N PRO A 13 3.75 -8.21 10.44
CA PRO A 13 3.47 -8.56 11.85
C PRO A 13 2.94 -7.37 12.64
N TYR A 14 1.96 -7.64 13.50
CA TYR A 14 1.40 -6.67 14.44
C TYR A 14 0.70 -7.37 15.62
N ASN A 15 0.94 -6.92 16.82
CA ASN A 15 0.23 -7.31 18.06
C ASN A 15 0.03 -8.84 18.26
N GLY A 16 1.09 -9.62 17.97
CA GLY A 16 1.08 -11.08 18.09
C GLY A 16 0.33 -11.80 16.95
N GLY A 17 -0.10 -11.06 15.92
CA GLY A 17 -0.69 -11.58 14.69
C GLY A 17 -0.03 -10.97 13.46
N VAL A 18 -0.70 -11.05 12.32
CA VAL A 18 -0.20 -10.54 11.05
C VAL A 18 -1.32 -9.90 10.23
N PHE A 19 -1.02 -8.74 9.65
CA PHE A 19 -1.80 -8.24 8.51
C PHE A 19 -1.35 -8.93 7.23
N VAL A 20 -2.30 -9.33 6.41
CA VAL A 20 -2.06 -9.92 5.08
C VAL A 20 -2.90 -9.20 4.05
N ILE A 21 -2.24 -8.64 3.03
CA ILE A 21 -2.95 -8.10 1.88
C ILE A 21 -2.96 -9.13 0.75
N ALA A 22 -4.12 -9.35 0.19
CA ALA A 22 -4.36 -10.23 -0.94
C ALA A 22 -5.29 -9.52 -1.93
N PRO A 23 -5.35 -9.94 -3.21
CA PRO A 23 -6.25 -9.31 -4.17
C PRO A 23 -7.69 -9.29 -3.68
N GLY A 24 -8.21 -8.10 -3.50
CA GLY A 24 -9.56 -7.85 -2.99
C GLY A 24 -9.64 -7.50 -1.50
N PHE A 25 -8.62 -7.83 -0.68
CA PHE A 25 -8.77 -7.81 0.78
C PHE A 25 -7.51 -7.39 1.53
N LEU A 26 -7.71 -6.80 2.70
CA LEU A 26 -6.75 -6.71 3.79
C LEU A 26 -7.31 -7.50 4.97
N TYR A 27 -6.58 -8.49 5.44
CA TYR A 27 -6.93 -9.34 6.58
C TYR A 27 -6.02 -9.10 7.78
N TYR A 28 -6.54 -9.40 8.98
CA TYR A 28 -5.74 -9.63 10.16
C TYR A 28 -5.94 -11.07 10.66
N PHE A 29 -4.86 -11.75 10.96
CA PHE A 29 -4.83 -13.12 11.48
C PHE A 29 -4.03 -13.18 12.76
N LYS A 30 -4.49 -13.96 13.72
CA LYS A 30 -3.77 -14.18 14.97
C LYS A 30 -4.02 -15.59 15.49
N ASP A 31 -2.95 -16.22 15.97
CA ASP A 31 -2.95 -17.43 16.78
C ASP A 31 -3.08 -17.00 18.25
N THR A 32 -4.03 -17.52 18.98
CA THR A 32 -4.32 -17.16 20.36
C THR A 32 -4.01 -18.27 21.35
N ASP A 33 -3.86 -19.51 20.91
CA ASP A 33 -3.59 -20.67 21.76
C ASP A 33 -2.20 -21.31 21.55
N GLY A 34 -1.46 -20.85 20.53
CA GLY A 34 -0.07 -21.25 20.27
C GLY A 34 0.07 -22.55 19.48
N ASP A 35 -0.97 -23.00 18.77
CA ASP A 35 -0.95 -24.21 17.95
C ASP A 35 -0.36 -23.97 16.54
N ASN A 36 0.08 -22.73 16.23
CA ASN A 36 0.58 -22.24 14.96
C ASN A 36 -0.47 -22.16 13.85
N LYS A 37 -1.74 -22.09 14.21
CA LYS A 37 -2.85 -21.79 13.31
C LYS A 37 -3.56 -20.52 13.77
N ALA A 38 -4.12 -19.77 12.85
CA ALA A 38 -4.82 -18.56 13.19
C ALA A 38 -6.27 -18.86 13.62
N ASP A 39 -6.59 -18.58 14.88
CA ASP A 39 -7.95 -18.63 15.42
C ASP A 39 -8.75 -17.38 15.05
N ILE A 40 -8.06 -16.23 14.98
CA ILE A 40 -8.67 -14.98 14.56
C ILE A 40 -8.42 -14.79 13.07
N ARG A 41 -9.51 -14.54 12.35
CA ARG A 41 -9.51 -14.17 10.92
C ARG A 41 -10.48 -13.01 10.73
N GLU A 42 -9.95 -11.81 10.56
CA GLU A 42 -10.75 -10.61 10.37
C GLU A 42 -10.51 -10.03 8.97
N GLU A 43 -11.60 -9.72 8.26
CA GLU A 43 -11.59 -8.91 7.05
C GLU A 43 -11.63 -7.44 7.47
N ILE A 44 -10.51 -6.74 7.35
CA ILE A 44 -10.40 -5.33 7.70
C ILE A 44 -10.87 -4.44 6.55
N LEU A 45 -10.33 -4.67 5.34
CA LEU A 45 -10.78 -4.00 4.12
C LEU A 45 -11.12 -5.00 3.04
N SER A 46 -12.12 -4.66 2.26
CA SER A 46 -12.46 -5.34 1.01
C SER A 46 -12.73 -4.36 -0.13
N GLY A 47 -12.95 -4.89 -1.35
CA GLY A 47 -13.32 -4.11 -2.51
C GLY A 47 -12.15 -3.61 -3.37
N PHE A 48 -10.92 -4.06 -3.13
CA PHE A 48 -9.82 -3.84 -4.07
C PHE A 48 -10.08 -4.58 -5.38
N GLY A 49 -9.88 -3.89 -6.51
CA GLY A 49 -10.06 -4.49 -7.83
C GLY A 49 -9.05 -5.60 -8.14
N ARG A 50 -9.45 -6.56 -8.97
CA ARG A 50 -8.70 -7.78 -9.29
C ARG A 50 -8.47 -7.99 -10.80
N GLY A 51 -8.89 -7.04 -11.64
CA GLY A 51 -8.92 -7.19 -13.10
C GLY A 51 -7.54 -7.32 -13.75
N ASN A 52 -6.52 -6.70 -13.17
CA ASN A 52 -5.13 -6.82 -13.64
C ASN A 52 -4.24 -7.26 -12.48
N VAL A 53 -3.67 -8.46 -12.59
CA VAL A 53 -2.82 -9.08 -11.56
C VAL A 53 -1.53 -8.29 -11.26
N GLN A 54 -1.02 -7.52 -12.24
CA GLN A 54 0.16 -6.66 -12.06
C GLN A 54 -0.18 -5.33 -11.35
N SER A 55 -1.43 -5.11 -10.99
CA SER A 55 -1.91 -3.85 -10.41
C SER A 55 -2.82 -4.08 -9.21
N VAL A 56 -2.67 -5.21 -8.52
CA VAL A 56 -3.37 -5.51 -7.28
C VAL A 56 -2.73 -4.78 -6.09
N SER A 57 -3.47 -4.64 -5.00
CA SER A 57 -2.96 -4.08 -3.75
C SER A 57 -1.77 -4.88 -3.20
N ASN A 58 -0.74 -4.19 -2.68
CA ASN A 58 0.50 -4.84 -2.21
C ASN A 58 1.34 -3.93 -1.32
N GLY A 59 2.45 -4.46 -0.78
CA GLY A 59 3.52 -3.67 -0.18
C GLY A 59 3.17 -3.07 1.18
N LEU A 60 2.65 -3.87 2.13
CA LEU A 60 2.50 -3.44 3.53
C LEU A 60 3.86 -3.08 4.13
N GLU A 61 4.06 -1.83 4.54
CA GLU A 61 5.32 -1.33 5.09
C GLU A 61 5.08 -0.33 6.24
N TRP A 62 5.87 -0.44 7.30
CA TRP A 62 5.84 0.52 8.39
C TRP A 62 6.46 1.86 7.98
N GLY A 63 5.74 2.95 8.21
CA GLY A 63 6.33 4.29 8.20
C GLY A 63 6.91 4.66 9.57
N LEU A 64 7.73 5.73 9.60
CA LEU A 64 8.29 6.27 10.86
C LEU A 64 7.23 6.89 11.78
N ASP A 65 6.02 7.10 11.29
CA ASP A 65 4.85 7.59 12.02
C ASP A 65 4.05 6.47 12.70
N ASN A 66 4.58 5.24 12.75
CA ASN A 66 3.94 4.04 13.27
C ASN A 66 2.61 3.68 12.57
N LYS A 67 2.45 4.08 11.31
CA LYS A 67 1.36 3.68 10.43
C LYS A 67 1.84 2.69 9.40
N ILE A 68 0.95 1.83 8.93
CA ILE A 68 1.23 0.87 7.85
C ILE A 68 0.76 1.47 6.53
N TYR A 69 1.66 1.57 5.59
CA TYR A 69 1.43 2.04 4.22
C TYR A 69 1.32 0.87 3.26
N PHE A 70 0.57 1.06 2.18
CA PHE A 70 0.50 0.08 1.10
C PHE A 70 0.03 0.69 -0.23
N ALA A 71 0.47 0.10 -1.33
CA ALA A 71 -0.02 0.44 -2.65
C ALA A 71 -1.45 -0.11 -2.82
N ALA A 72 -2.39 0.78 -3.12
CA ALA A 72 -3.79 0.40 -3.25
C ALA A 72 -4.14 -0.29 -4.58
N GLY A 73 -3.17 -0.36 -5.50
CA GLY A 73 -3.36 -0.92 -6.83
C GLY A 73 -4.04 0.06 -7.80
N ARG A 74 -3.93 -0.26 -9.10
CA ARG A 74 -4.51 0.55 -10.18
C ARG A 74 -5.87 0.05 -10.67
N ASN A 75 -6.30 -1.12 -10.20
CA ASN A 75 -7.63 -1.62 -10.53
C ASN A 75 -8.71 -0.73 -9.90
N PRO A 76 -9.89 -0.60 -10.53
CA PRO A 76 -11.03 0.07 -9.92
C PRO A 76 -11.35 -0.51 -8.54
N LYS A 77 -11.72 0.34 -7.59
CA LYS A 77 -11.97 -0.06 -6.21
C LYS A 77 -13.11 0.72 -5.57
N THR A 78 -13.90 0.00 -4.80
CA THR A 78 -14.90 0.57 -3.88
C THR A 78 -14.62 -0.05 -2.53
N LEU A 79 -13.83 0.63 -1.71
CA LEU A 79 -13.35 0.06 -0.46
C LEU A 79 -14.42 0.05 0.61
N LEU A 80 -14.51 -1.08 1.30
CA LEU A 80 -15.34 -1.27 2.47
C LEU A 80 -14.43 -1.55 3.67
N TYR A 81 -14.60 -0.78 4.73
CA TYR A 81 -14.02 -1.07 6.03
C TYR A 81 -15.03 -1.85 6.86
N ARG A 82 -14.69 -3.08 7.23
CA ARG A 82 -15.59 -4.00 7.97
C ARG A 82 -17.01 -4.03 7.38
N GLY A 83 -17.11 -4.11 6.04
CA GLY A 83 -18.37 -4.16 5.29
C GLY A 83 -19.11 -2.82 5.11
N LYS A 84 -18.59 -1.71 5.64
CA LYS A 84 -19.17 -0.37 5.46
C LYS A 84 -18.37 0.45 4.47
N PRO A 85 -19.00 1.28 3.63
CA PRO A 85 -18.27 2.15 2.71
C PRO A 85 -17.22 2.99 3.46
N LEU A 86 -15.99 2.94 2.96
CA LEU A 86 -14.92 3.83 3.40
C LEU A 86 -15.13 5.20 2.72
N PHE A 87 -14.15 6.03 2.59
CA PHE A 87 -14.18 7.23 1.76
C PHE A 87 -13.98 6.85 0.27
N PRO A 88 -14.40 7.72 -0.69
CA PRO A 88 -14.06 7.51 -2.10
C PRO A 88 -12.55 7.47 -2.31
N VAL A 89 -12.05 6.41 -2.92
CA VAL A 89 -10.62 6.22 -3.15
C VAL A 89 -10.30 6.49 -4.62
N GLY A 90 -9.59 7.59 -4.85
CA GLY A 90 -9.08 7.96 -6.16
C GLY A 90 -7.77 7.24 -6.52
N ALA A 91 -6.96 7.88 -7.37
CA ALA A 91 -5.63 7.39 -7.76
C ALA A 91 -4.60 7.69 -6.66
N VAL A 92 -4.72 7.03 -5.51
CA VAL A 92 -3.87 7.21 -4.32
C VAL A 92 -3.53 5.87 -3.70
N ASP A 93 -2.44 5.84 -2.94
CA ASP A 93 -2.14 4.75 -2.02
C ASP A 93 -2.83 4.99 -0.67
N LEU A 94 -2.71 4.04 0.23
CA LEU A 94 -3.32 4.10 1.55
C LEU A 94 -2.29 3.92 2.66
N ARG A 95 -2.60 4.48 3.81
CA ARG A 95 -1.99 4.12 5.08
C ARG A 95 -3.06 3.97 6.14
N PHE A 96 -2.76 3.25 7.20
CA PHE A 96 -3.64 3.16 8.36
C PHE A 96 -2.84 3.05 9.67
N ASP A 97 -3.44 3.55 10.74
CA ASP A 97 -2.96 3.32 12.11
C ASP A 97 -3.55 1.97 12.59
N PRO A 98 -2.74 0.94 12.83
CA PRO A 98 -3.27 -0.37 13.22
C PRO A 98 -3.84 -0.40 14.65
N ARG A 99 -3.66 0.66 15.45
CA ARG A 99 -4.22 0.76 16.81
C ARG A 99 -5.65 1.30 16.79
N THR A 100 -5.94 2.24 15.88
CA THR A 100 -7.24 2.90 15.76
C THR A 100 -8.03 2.44 14.54
N GLU A 101 -7.35 1.74 13.61
CA GLU A 101 -7.86 1.34 12.29
C GLU A 101 -8.36 2.53 11.46
N GLU A 102 -7.79 3.72 11.69
CA GLU A 102 -8.05 4.90 10.87
C GLU A 102 -7.27 4.83 9.57
N PHE A 103 -7.98 4.89 8.45
CA PHE A 103 -7.42 4.84 7.10
C PHE A 103 -7.32 6.23 6.50
N GLU A 104 -6.22 6.49 5.81
CA GLU A 104 -5.94 7.76 5.13
C GLU A 104 -5.43 7.52 3.70
N GLN A 105 -5.79 8.45 2.82
CA GLN A 105 -5.21 8.49 1.47
C GLN A 105 -3.83 9.11 1.51
N VAL A 106 -2.91 8.56 0.75
CA VAL A 106 -1.54 9.09 0.63
C VAL A 106 -1.10 9.15 -0.83
N THR A 107 -0.29 10.16 -1.16
CA THR A 107 0.36 10.23 -2.46
C THR A 107 1.19 8.97 -2.68
N GLY A 108 1.08 8.33 -3.84
CA GLY A 108 1.85 7.12 -4.11
C GLY A 108 1.93 6.71 -5.56
N GLY A 109 2.60 5.59 -5.79
CA GLY A 109 2.83 5.01 -7.12
C GLY A 109 1.71 4.10 -7.60
N LEU A 110 0.82 3.68 -6.74
CA LEU A 110 -0.36 2.85 -6.99
C LEU A 110 -0.08 1.40 -7.40
N GLN A 111 1.01 1.10 -8.08
CA GLN A 111 1.19 -0.19 -8.74
C GLN A 111 1.96 -1.18 -7.87
N PHE A 112 3.14 -0.78 -7.41
CA PHE A 112 3.98 -1.64 -6.59
C PHE A 112 4.23 -1.01 -5.22
N GLY A 113 4.86 -1.80 -4.37
CA GLY A 113 5.27 -1.39 -3.04
C GLY A 113 6.15 -0.14 -3.03
N HIS A 114 6.50 0.26 -1.86
CA HIS A 114 7.26 1.46 -1.60
C HIS A 114 8.27 1.20 -0.50
N SER A 115 9.16 2.16 -0.30
CA SER A 115 10.10 2.17 0.81
C SER A 115 10.18 3.58 1.40
N HIS A 116 10.75 3.68 2.60
CA HIS A 116 11.07 4.95 3.24
C HIS A 116 12.57 5.01 3.51
N ASP A 117 13.15 6.21 3.43
CA ASP A 117 14.49 6.44 3.95
C ASP A 117 14.47 6.68 5.46
N ALA A 118 15.65 6.93 6.04
CA ALA A 118 15.82 7.15 7.47
C ALA A 118 15.11 8.43 7.99
N TRP A 119 14.71 9.34 7.11
CA TRP A 119 13.96 10.56 7.44
C TRP A 119 12.46 10.45 7.15
N GLY A 120 11.98 9.29 6.69
CA GLY A 120 10.58 9.07 6.35
C GLY A 120 10.18 9.59 4.97
N ILE A 121 11.13 9.96 4.11
CA ILE A 121 10.85 10.29 2.72
C ILE A 121 10.46 9.01 1.99
N ARG A 122 9.31 9.04 1.32
CA ARG A 122 8.75 7.87 0.66
C ARG A 122 9.17 7.80 -0.80
N PHE A 123 9.60 6.61 -1.22
CA PHE A 123 9.91 6.26 -2.59
C PHE A 123 8.92 5.24 -3.10
N VAL A 124 8.50 5.39 -4.36
CA VAL A 124 7.49 4.55 -5.01
C VAL A 124 7.98 4.14 -6.40
N CYS A 125 7.43 3.08 -6.94
CA CYS A 125 7.78 2.60 -8.28
C CYS A 125 6.56 2.07 -9.05
N SER A 126 6.78 1.89 -10.35
CA SER A 126 5.87 1.20 -11.24
C SER A 126 6.69 0.46 -12.30
N ASN A 127 6.04 -0.36 -13.14
CA ASN A 127 6.73 -1.07 -14.22
C ASN A 127 7.35 -0.14 -15.27
N SER A 128 6.86 1.10 -15.39
CA SER A 128 7.41 2.10 -16.31
C SER A 128 8.30 3.15 -15.63
N ASN A 129 8.22 3.28 -14.29
CA ASN A 129 9.04 4.19 -13.50
C ASN A 129 9.66 3.43 -12.33
N HIS A 130 10.94 3.15 -12.43
CA HIS A 130 11.65 2.29 -11.48
C HIS A 130 11.90 2.95 -10.12
N MET A 131 11.95 4.29 -10.04
CA MET A 131 12.09 4.98 -8.76
C MET A 131 11.61 6.43 -8.84
N GLN A 132 10.65 6.76 -7.98
CA GLN A 132 10.11 8.11 -7.83
C GLN A 132 10.08 8.50 -6.35
N GLN A 133 10.42 9.72 -6.04
CA GLN A 133 10.29 10.30 -4.69
C GLN A 133 8.93 10.96 -4.55
N VAL A 134 8.24 10.72 -3.44
CA VAL A 134 7.06 11.50 -3.06
C VAL A 134 7.51 12.86 -2.53
N VAL A 135 7.18 13.92 -3.26
CA VAL A 135 7.59 15.31 -2.91
C VAL A 135 6.52 16.00 -2.09
N TYR A 136 5.25 15.77 -2.44
CA TYR A 136 4.11 16.38 -1.76
C TYR A 136 3.22 15.30 -1.13
N PRO A 137 3.46 14.94 0.15
CA PRO A 137 2.60 13.99 0.86
C PRO A 137 1.19 14.55 1.04
N GLN A 138 0.19 13.70 0.81
CA GLN A 138 -1.23 14.07 0.82
C GLN A 138 -1.68 14.73 2.13
N GLN A 139 -1.14 14.30 3.26
CA GLN A 139 -1.47 14.89 4.57
C GLN A 139 -1.13 16.38 4.72
N TYR A 140 -0.21 16.88 3.91
CA TYR A 140 0.11 18.32 3.87
C TYR A 140 -0.76 19.06 2.86
N LEU A 141 -1.04 18.43 1.73
CA LEU A 141 -1.89 19.03 0.68
C LEU A 141 -3.32 19.24 1.16
N SER A 142 -3.86 18.27 1.90
CA SER A 142 -5.24 18.33 2.41
C SER A 142 -5.49 19.47 3.41
N ARG A 143 -4.42 20.09 3.95
CA ARG A 143 -4.55 21.26 4.84
C ARG A 143 -4.97 22.54 4.13
N ASN A 144 -4.69 22.62 2.83
CA ASN A 144 -5.07 23.78 2.02
C ASN A 144 -5.86 23.29 0.77
N PRO A 145 -7.19 23.30 0.81
CA PRO A 145 -8.01 22.84 -0.32
C PRO A 145 -7.91 23.70 -1.57
N TYR A 146 -7.34 24.90 -1.46
CA TYR A 146 -7.14 25.81 -2.58
C TYR A 146 -5.77 25.63 -3.26
N PHE A 147 -4.88 24.84 -2.68
CA PHE A 147 -3.56 24.58 -3.26
C PHE A 147 -3.59 23.36 -4.15
N VAL A 148 -3.47 23.57 -5.45
CA VAL A 148 -3.36 22.49 -6.43
C VAL A 148 -1.87 22.26 -6.73
N ALA A 149 -1.29 21.24 -6.09
CA ALA A 149 0.07 20.82 -6.37
C ALA A 149 0.15 20.05 -7.69
N GLN A 150 1.11 20.41 -8.54
CA GLN A 150 1.49 19.61 -9.72
C GLN A 150 2.74 18.79 -9.40
N GLY A 151 2.83 17.59 -9.99
CA GLY A 151 4.00 16.73 -9.82
C GLY A 151 4.21 16.24 -8.40
N LEU A 152 3.21 15.54 -7.85
CA LEU A 152 3.23 14.98 -6.48
C LEU A 152 4.38 14.01 -6.24
N VAL A 153 4.89 13.40 -7.29
CA VAL A 153 6.07 12.53 -7.29
C VAL A 153 7.08 13.01 -8.31
N ARG A 154 8.37 12.78 -8.03
CA ARG A 154 9.49 13.12 -8.92
C ARG A 154 10.30 11.89 -9.27
N ASN A 155 10.70 11.76 -10.54
CA ASN A 155 11.68 10.75 -10.93
C ASN A 155 13.03 11.05 -10.25
N VAL A 156 13.64 10.05 -9.67
CA VAL A 156 14.96 10.14 -9.05
C VAL A 156 16.04 10.09 -10.14
N ALA A 157 15.88 9.17 -11.10
CA ALA A 157 16.78 9.11 -12.25
C ALA A 157 16.48 10.22 -13.26
N LYS A 158 17.55 10.78 -13.88
CA LYS A 158 17.44 11.88 -14.86
C LYS A 158 16.64 11.47 -16.10
N ASP A 159 16.76 10.24 -16.52
CA ASP A 159 16.09 9.63 -17.66
C ASP A 159 14.68 9.09 -17.34
N GLY A 160 14.30 9.14 -16.07
CA GLY A 160 12.94 8.79 -15.61
C GLY A 160 12.52 7.38 -16.05
N ALA A 161 11.39 7.30 -16.75
CA ALA A 161 10.85 6.04 -17.25
C ALA A 161 11.63 5.47 -18.46
N SER A 162 12.51 6.24 -19.06
CA SER A 162 13.30 5.87 -20.25
C SER A 162 14.72 5.44 -19.90
N ALA A 163 14.96 5.04 -18.65
CA ALA A 163 16.27 4.60 -18.19
C ALA A 163 16.83 3.48 -19.08
N PRO A 164 18.06 3.61 -19.59
CA PRO A 164 18.67 2.58 -20.42
C PRO A 164 18.91 1.31 -19.61
N VAL A 165 18.65 0.18 -20.24
CA VAL A 165 18.95 -1.13 -19.68
C VAL A 165 20.13 -1.76 -20.41
N PHE A 166 21.05 -2.35 -19.65
CA PHE A 166 22.23 -3.00 -20.17
C PHE A 166 22.20 -4.47 -19.83
N ARG A 167 22.63 -5.29 -20.81
CA ARG A 167 22.87 -6.71 -20.54
C ARG A 167 24.12 -6.85 -19.66
N ILE A 168 23.98 -7.48 -18.51
CA ILE A 168 25.05 -7.68 -17.53
C ILE A 168 25.64 -9.11 -17.56
N SER A 169 25.04 -9.99 -18.35
CA SER A 169 25.55 -11.35 -18.59
C SER A 169 25.88 -11.56 -20.07
N PRO A 170 26.90 -12.36 -20.39
CA PRO A 170 27.25 -12.70 -21.77
C PRO A 170 26.12 -13.43 -22.51
#